data_58b9e7af457283dcbc6e536b90e64b8f
#
_entry.id   58b9e7af457283dcbc6e536b90e64b8f
#
_cell.length_a   1.000
_cell.length_b   1.000
_cell.length_c   1.000
_cell.angle_alpha   90.00
_cell.angle_beta   90.00
_cell.angle_gamma   90.00
#
_symmetry.space_group_name_H-M   'P 1'
#
loop_
_entity.id
_entity.type
_entity.pdbx_description
1 polymer ?
#
loop_
_entity_poly.entity_id
_entity_poly.type
_entity_poly.pdbx_seq_one_letter_code
_entity_poly.pdbx_strand_id
1 'polypeptide(L)'
;MCFVDLEQAFDRVPRGVLWGVLREYGVPGPLIWAVRSLYDWYQSLARIADSKSGSFPVRVGLRQGCPLSPILFVTFVDIISRHSQGVEGIRFGGLRIRSLLFADDVVLLASSERDLQLSLEWFGAECEAAGMRISSSKSETMVLIQKRVECLLWVRDEVLPQVEEFKYLGVLFTSEGKLEREIDRRIGAASVVMRALYQSVVVKRELSQKAKLSIYRSIYVPTLTYGCELWVVNERMRLRIQATKMSFLQRVAGLSLRDRVRSSVIREGLGVDPLLLHIERSQLRWLGHLVKMPPGRLPGEVFRARPTGRRPKGRPRTRRRDYVSHLAREHLEISPEELAQVAGEREVWASRLRLLPPRPDSR
;
A
#
# COMPACT_ATOMS: atom_id res chain seq x y z
N MET A 1 6.78 -13.26 9.50
CA MET A 1 6.92 -11.78 9.44
C MET A 1 6.30 -11.17 10.67
N CYS A 2 6.89 -10.08 11.15
CA CYS A 2 6.40 -9.32 12.28
C CYS A 2 6.12 -7.88 11.83
N PHE A 3 4.92 -7.41 12.09
CA PHE A 3 4.50 -6.03 11.88
C PHE A 3 4.73 -5.28 13.19
N VAL A 4 5.63 -4.32 13.17
CA VAL A 4 6.05 -3.57 14.37
C VAL A 4 5.46 -2.17 14.31
N ASP A 5 4.73 -1.79 15.35
CA ASP A 5 4.20 -0.44 15.57
C ASP A 5 5.09 0.29 16.58
N LEU A 6 5.49 1.51 16.27
CA LEU A 6 6.26 2.36 17.15
C LEU A 6 5.34 3.27 17.96
N GLU A 7 5.47 3.26 19.29
CA GLU A 7 4.66 4.12 20.16
C GLU A 7 4.85 5.60 19.86
N GLN A 8 3.78 6.29 19.48
CA GLN A 8 3.80 7.75 19.25
C GLN A 8 4.98 8.19 18.37
N ALA A 9 5.22 7.46 17.28
CA ALA A 9 6.44 7.51 16.47
C ALA A 9 6.98 8.94 16.23
N PHE A 10 6.16 9.83 15.65
CA PHE A 10 6.55 11.23 15.39
C PHE A 10 6.73 12.07 16.65
N ASP A 11 5.95 11.81 17.68
CA ASP A 11 5.92 12.64 18.88
C ASP A 11 7.02 12.29 19.89
N ARG A 12 7.63 11.11 19.74
CA ARG A 12 8.69 10.62 20.64
C ARG A 12 10.10 10.80 20.12
N VAL A 13 10.33 11.18 18.87
CA VAL A 13 11.69 11.34 18.31
C VAL A 13 12.54 12.26 19.18
N PRO A 14 13.63 11.76 19.81
CA PRO A 14 14.51 12.61 20.62
C PRO A 14 15.36 13.49 19.70
N ARG A 15 15.13 14.78 19.73
CA ARG A 15 15.80 15.73 18.82
C ARG A 15 17.32 15.70 18.94
N GLY A 16 17.85 15.47 20.15
CA GLY A 16 19.30 15.33 20.37
C GLY A 16 19.91 14.19 19.54
N VAL A 17 19.25 13.02 19.57
CA VAL A 17 19.64 11.84 18.77
C VAL A 17 19.49 12.13 17.28
N LEU A 18 18.38 12.74 16.88
CA LEU A 18 18.15 13.11 15.46
C LEU A 18 19.26 14.00 14.88
N TRP A 19 19.76 14.96 15.67
CA TRP A 19 20.87 15.81 15.19
C TRP A 19 22.17 15.01 15.00
N GLY A 20 22.38 13.97 15.81
CA GLY A 20 23.47 12.99 15.63
C GLY A 20 23.30 12.20 14.36
N VAL A 21 22.13 11.65 14.14
CA VAL A 21 21.75 10.90 12.93
C VAL A 21 22.01 11.73 11.66
N LEU A 22 21.56 12.99 11.62
CA LEU A 22 21.81 13.85 10.46
C LEU A 22 23.31 14.07 10.17
N ARG A 23 24.16 14.16 11.21
CA ARG A 23 25.63 14.23 11.03
C ARG A 23 26.18 12.95 10.42
N GLU A 24 25.71 11.80 10.88
CA GLU A 24 26.10 10.49 10.35
C GLU A 24 25.76 10.34 8.87
N TYR A 25 24.62 10.90 8.43
CA TYR A 25 24.25 11.01 7.01
C TYR A 25 25.06 12.07 6.24
N GLY A 26 26.02 12.74 6.86
CA GLY A 26 26.86 13.76 6.20
C GLY A 26 26.13 15.07 5.92
N VAL A 27 25.01 15.36 6.62
CA VAL A 27 24.30 16.63 6.46
C VAL A 27 25.20 17.76 6.98
N PRO A 28 25.45 18.84 6.19
CA PRO A 28 26.29 19.96 6.60
C PRO A 28 25.82 20.64 7.87
N GLY A 29 26.74 20.99 8.78
CA GLY A 29 26.46 21.65 10.05
C GLY A 29 25.53 22.86 9.96
N PRO A 30 25.73 23.81 9.05
CA PRO A 30 24.83 24.96 8.85
C PRO A 30 23.39 24.53 8.54
N LEU A 31 23.19 23.46 7.77
CA LEU A 31 21.85 22.95 7.46
C LEU A 31 21.21 22.29 8.69
N ILE A 32 21.98 21.54 9.47
CA ILE A 32 21.51 20.98 10.75
C ILE A 32 21.11 22.10 11.69
N TRP A 33 21.90 23.16 11.77
CA TRP A 33 21.58 24.32 12.59
C TRP A 33 20.28 25.01 12.13
N ALA A 34 20.11 25.22 10.84
CA ALA A 34 18.88 25.79 10.27
C ALA A 34 17.65 24.93 10.58
N VAL A 35 17.75 23.61 10.46
CA VAL A 35 16.67 22.69 10.82
C VAL A 35 16.39 22.77 12.34
N ARG A 36 17.43 22.76 13.17
CA ARG A 36 17.31 22.84 14.63
C ARG A 36 16.60 24.13 15.07
N SER A 37 16.92 25.27 14.44
CA SER A 37 16.31 26.56 14.77
C SER A 37 14.78 26.58 14.56
N LEU A 38 14.25 25.75 13.67
CA LEU A 38 12.80 25.59 13.51
C LEU A 38 12.13 24.95 14.74
N TYR A 39 12.89 24.22 15.54
CA TYR A 39 12.40 23.48 16.72
C TYR A 39 12.70 24.15 18.05
N ASP A 40 13.69 25.08 18.13
CA ASP A 40 14.13 25.71 19.38
C ASP A 40 13.02 26.49 20.06
N TRP A 41 12.14 27.14 19.30
CA TRP A 41 11.02 27.94 19.79
C TRP A 41 9.66 27.30 19.46
N TYR A 42 9.62 25.98 19.25
CA TYR A 42 8.38 25.29 18.90
C TYR A 42 7.44 25.26 20.10
N GLN A 43 6.29 25.90 19.91
CA GLN A 43 5.19 25.90 20.87
C GLN A 43 3.93 25.31 20.22
N SER A 44 3.09 24.71 21.02
CA SER A 44 1.78 24.21 20.61
C SER A 44 0.69 24.83 21.51
N LEU A 45 -0.54 24.79 21.03
CA LEU A 45 -1.72 25.11 21.83
C LEU A 45 -2.82 24.07 21.51
N ALA A 46 -3.62 23.74 22.50
CA ALA A 46 -4.79 22.90 22.32
C ALA A 46 -6.01 23.76 22.02
N ARG A 47 -6.83 23.33 21.06
CA ARG A 47 -8.12 23.94 20.75
C ARG A 47 -9.23 22.92 20.90
N ILE A 48 -10.22 23.23 21.74
CA ILE A 48 -11.43 22.42 21.94
C ILE A 48 -12.62 23.32 21.67
N ALA A 49 -13.36 23.02 20.63
CA ALA A 49 -14.43 23.86 20.10
C ALA A 49 -13.95 25.33 19.90
N ASP A 50 -14.53 26.29 20.62
CA ASP A 50 -14.19 27.70 20.55
C ASP A 50 -13.15 28.17 21.58
N SER A 51 -12.72 27.29 22.49
CA SER A 51 -11.73 27.59 23.52
C SER A 51 -10.33 27.18 23.08
N LYS A 52 -9.34 28.02 23.42
CA LYS A 52 -7.91 27.76 23.19
C LYS A 52 -7.15 27.78 24.50
N SER A 53 -6.24 26.83 24.70
CA SER A 53 -5.30 26.89 25.82
C SER A 53 -4.25 27.98 25.62
N GLY A 54 -3.52 28.33 26.67
CA GLY A 54 -2.23 29.03 26.53
C GLY A 54 -1.26 28.18 25.71
N SER A 55 -0.28 28.84 25.04
CA SER A 55 0.78 28.14 24.33
C SER A 55 1.73 27.46 25.32
N PHE A 56 2.21 26.26 25.00
CA PHE A 56 3.18 25.51 25.79
C PHE A 56 4.33 25.00 24.90
N PRO A 57 5.57 24.95 25.44
CA PRO A 57 6.73 24.50 24.66
C PRO A 57 6.68 23.00 24.42
N VAL A 58 7.00 22.57 23.17
CA VAL A 58 7.13 21.16 22.79
C VAL A 58 8.61 20.84 22.63
N ARG A 59 9.17 20.06 23.57
CA ARG A 59 10.62 19.81 23.69
C ARG A 59 11.08 18.54 22.97
N VAL A 60 10.18 17.65 22.57
CA VAL A 60 10.47 16.36 21.93
C VAL A 60 9.58 16.18 20.72
N GLY A 61 9.92 15.25 19.85
CA GLY A 61 9.13 14.92 18.66
C GLY A 61 9.30 15.87 17.49
N LEU A 62 8.69 15.47 16.38
CA LEU A 62 8.69 16.21 15.12
C LEU A 62 7.37 16.99 14.95
N ARG A 63 7.44 18.10 14.23
CA ARG A 63 6.26 18.95 13.98
C ARG A 63 5.30 18.25 13.03
N GLN A 64 4.11 17.88 13.52
CA GLN A 64 3.05 17.34 12.68
C GLN A 64 2.59 18.38 11.65
N GLY A 65 2.42 17.95 10.39
CA GLY A 65 2.07 18.84 9.27
C GLY A 65 3.22 19.65 8.65
N CYS A 66 4.44 19.55 9.18
CA CYS A 66 5.61 20.15 8.56
C CYS A 66 6.12 19.26 7.41
N PRO A 67 6.37 19.79 6.19
CA PRO A 67 6.86 19.01 5.06
C PRO A 67 8.22 18.33 5.29
N LEU A 68 9.03 18.87 6.22
CA LEU A 68 10.35 18.33 6.56
C LEU A 68 10.27 17.14 7.53
N SER A 69 9.24 17.08 8.38
CA SER A 69 9.11 16.04 9.42
C SER A 69 9.11 14.61 8.88
N PRO A 70 8.43 14.27 7.77
CA PRO A 70 8.52 12.93 7.20
C PRO A 70 9.94 12.54 6.78
N ILE A 71 10.70 13.48 6.22
CA ILE A 71 12.09 13.23 5.78
C ILE A 71 12.98 12.97 7.01
N LEU A 72 12.86 13.80 8.04
CA LEU A 72 13.61 13.64 9.30
C LEU A 72 13.27 12.31 9.97
N PHE A 73 11.98 11.95 10.00
CA PHE A 73 11.52 10.70 10.59
C PHE A 73 12.05 9.47 9.84
N VAL A 74 11.92 9.45 8.51
CA VAL A 74 12.42 8.32 7.69
C VAL A 74 13.93 8.17 7.85
N THR A 75 14.69 9.28 7.87
CA THR A 75 16.14 9.24 8.10
C THR A 75 16.48 8.68 9.50
N PHE A 76 15.70 9.05 10.51
CA PHE A 76 15.86 8.56 11.88
C PHE A 76 15.56 7.05 12.00
N VAL A 77 14.47 6.55 11.40
CA VAL A 77 14.12 5.12 11.45
C VAL A 77 15.06 4.28 10.57
N ASP A 78 15.55 4.83 9.46
CA ASP A 78 16.49 4.12 8.58
C ASP A 78 17.80 3.79 9.33
N ILE A 79 18.33 4.71 10.17
CA ILE A 79 19.54 4.43 10.95
C ILE A 79 19.30 3.33 11.99
N ILE A 80 18.16 3.33 12.67
CA ILE A 80 17.77 2.26 13.59
C ILE A 80 17.75 0.91 12.84
N SER A 81 17.13 0.86 11.67
CA SER A 81 17.07 -0.35 10.86
C SER A 81 18.44 -0.79 10.33
N ARG A 82 19.35 0.13 10.06
CA ARG A 82 20.74 -0.19 9.64
C ARG A 82 21.54 -0.78 10.77
N HIS A 83 21.42 -0.26 11.97
CA HIS A 83 22.15 -0.76 13.14
C HIS A 83 21.61 -2.11 13.63
N SER A 84 20.31 -2.38 13.47
CA SER A 84 19.69 -3.65 13.84
C SER A 84 20.01 -4.83 12.90
N GLN A 85 21.16 -4.80 12.19
CA GLN A 85 21.52 -5.82 11.20
C GLN A 85 22.27 -7.00 11.82
N GLY A 86 21.69 -8.18 11.76
CA GLY A 86 22.35 -9.42 12.24
C GLY A 86 21.76 -10.69 11.66
N VAL A 87 20.50 -10.68 11.24
CA VAL A 87 19.81 -11.86 10.68
C VAL A 87 19.73 -11.77 9.16
N GLU A 88 19.83 -12.93 8.48
CA GLU A 88 19.84 -12.96 6.99
C GLU A 88 18.52 -12.52 6.34
N GLY A 89 17.39 -12.53 7.04
CA GLY A 89 16.07 -12.24 6.49
C GLY A 89 15.55 -13.35 5.58
N ILE A 90 14.66 -13.00 4.66
CA ILE A 90 14.14 -13.94 3.65
C ILE A 90 14.95 -13.83 2.35
N ARG A 91 15.15 -14.99 1.71
CA ARG A 91 15.78 -15.06 0.37
C ARG A 91 14.69 -15.09 -0.71
N PHE A 92 14.80 -14.19 -1.67
CA PHE A 92 13.94 -14.18 -2.85
C PHE A 92 14.78 -14.04 -4.12
N GLY A 93 15.02 -15.16 -4.80
CA GLY A 93 16.02 -15.23 -5.85
C GLY A 93 17.43 -14.97 -5.29
N GLY A 94 18.14 -14.01 -5.85
CA GLY A 94 19.45 -13.54 -5.35
C GLY A 94 19.35 -12.46 -4.27
N LEU A 95 18.14 -11.99 -3.93
CA LEU A 95 17.91 -10.92 -2.98
C LEU A 95 17.78 -11.46 -1.55
N ARG A 96 18.24 -10.65 -0.60
CA ARG A 96 17.99 -10.83 0.84
C ARG A 96 17.19 -9.64 1.34
N ILE A 97 16.03 -9.91 1.94
CA ILE A 97 15.12 -8.87 2.45
C ILE A 97 14.91 -9.15 3.94
N ARG A 98 15.34 -8.22 4.79
CA ARG A 98 15.28 -8.32 6.25
C ARG A 98 14.09 -7.56 6.80
N SER A 99 13.88 -6.36 6.29
CA SER A 99 12.82 -5.46 6.74
C SER A 99 12.24 -4.67 5.56
N LEU A 100 11.02 -4.22 5.75
CA LEU A 100 10.37 -3.21 4.91
C LEU A 100 9.99 -2.05 5.80
N LEU A 101 10.33 -0.84 5.39
CA LEU A 101 10.07 0.38 6.14
C LEU A 101 9.21 1.31 5.30
N PHE A 102 8.16 1.81 5.89
CA PHE A 102 7.33 2.86 5.30
C PHE A 102 6.84 3.80 6.40
N ALA A 103 7.48 4.96 6.53
CA ALA A 103 7.28 5.87 7.66
C ALA A 103 7.45 5.14 8.99
N ASP A 104 6.41 5.06 9.81
CA ASP A 104 6.35 4.36 11.09
C ASP A 104 5.99 2.88 10.99
N ASP A 105 5.50 2.44 9.83
CA ASP A 105 5.20 1.03 9.58
C ASP A 105 6.49 0.23 9.31
N VAL A 106 6.84 -0.67 10.19
CA VAL A 106 8.02 -1.55 10.07
C VAL A 106 7.57 -3.00 9.95
N VAL A 107 8.10 -3.72 8.96
CA VAL A 107 7.86 -5.15 8.81
C VAL A 107 9.20 -5.88 8.86
N LEU A 108 9.40 -6.74 9.85
CA LEU A 108 10.56 -7.62 9.96
C LEU A 108 10.25 -8.95 9.26
N LEU A 109 11.23 -9.47 8.53
CA LEU A 109 11.09 -10.66 7.69
C LEU A 109 12.19 -11.67 8.01
N ALA A 110 11.81 -12.91 8.32
CA ALA A 110 12.74 -13.99 8.50
C ALA A 110 12.15 -15.32 8.02
N SER A 111 12.99 -16.33 7.83
CA SER A 111 12.60 -17.66 7.38
C SER A 111 12.31 -18.63 8.53
N SER A 112 12.69 -18.29 9.77
CA SER A 112 12.41 -19.07 10.98
C SER A 112 11.90 -18.16 12.10
N GLU A 113 11.21 -18.74 13.08
CA GLU A 113 10.76 -18.07 14.30
C GLU A 113 11.94 -17.49 15.08
N ARG A 114 13.00 -18.32 15.27
CA ARG A 114 14.21 -17.90 15.97
C ARG A 114 14.86 -16.67 15.34
N ASP A 115 15.02 -16.68 14.01
CA ASP A 115 15.61 -15.54 13.31
C ASP A 115 14.72 -14.31 13.39
N LEU A 116 13.40 -14.51 13.38
CA LEU A 116 12.45 -13.41 13.50
C LEU A 116 12.46 -12.80 14.91
N GLN A 117 12.59 -13.65 15.95
CA GLN A 117 12.74 -13.21 17.34
C GLN A 117 14.04 -12.40 17.51
N LEU A 118 15.17 -12.91 17.02
CA LEU A 118 16.44 -12.20 17.06
C LEU A 118 16.37 -10.84 16.32
N SER A 119 15.73 -10.79 15.14
CA SER A 119 15.51 -9.53 14.42
C SER A 119 14.70 -8.52 15.23
N LEU A 120 13.68 -9.01 15.93
CA LEU A 120 12.82 -8.19 16.78
C LEU A 120 13.54 -7.66 18.01
N GLU A 121 14.37 -8.49 18.66
CA GLU A 121 15.18 -8.12 19.81
C GLU A 121 16.20 -7.04 19.43
N TRP A 122 16.94 -7.22 18.34
CA TRP A 122 17.90 -6.23 17.89
C TRP A 122 17.26 -4.92 17.47
N PHE A 123 16.16 -5.00 16.71
CA PHE A 123 15.41 -3.80 16.35
C PHE A 123 14.85 -3.08 17.59
N GLY A 124 14.37 -3.84 18.57
CA GLY A 124 13.87 -3.30 19.85
C GLY A 124 14.97 -2.61 20.66
N ALA A 125 16.16 -3.23 20.75
CA ALA A 125 17.30 -2.66 21.45
C ALA A 125 17.77 -1.35 20.80
N GLU A 126 17.85 -1.29 19.47
CA GLU A 126 18.20 -0.07 18.74
C GLU A 126 17.12 1.01 18.88
N CYS A 127 15.84 0.63 18.89
CA CYS A 127 14.75 1.56 19.18
C CYS A 127 14.91 2.16 20.58
N GLU A 128 15.18 1.34 21.61
CA GLU A 128 15.36 1.80 23.00
C GLU A 128 16.58 2.71 23.13
N ALA A 129 17.71 2.35 22.52
CA ALA A 129 18.91 3.18 22.47
C ALA A 129 18.64 4.53 21.79
N ALA A 130 17.79 4.55 20.76
CA ALA A 130 17.34 5.76 20.10
C ALA A 130 16.22 6.52 20.84
N GLY A 131 15.74 6.03 22.00
CA GLY A 131 14.66 6.63 22.78
C GLY A 131 13.25 6.35 22.26
N MET A 132 13.10 5.36 21.38
CA MET A 132 11.82 4.90 20.86
C MET A 132 11.35 3.64 21.58
N ARG A 133 10.08 3.29 21.45
CA ARG A 133 9.52 2.05 22.01
C ARG A 133 8.64 1.34 21.02
N ILE A 134 8.70 0.01 21.03
CA ILE A 134 7.77 -0.86 20.29
C ILE A 134 6.48 -0.98 21.10
N SER A 135 5.34 -0.82 20.45
CA SER A 135 4.02 -1.11 21.01
C SER A 135 3.71 -2.60 20.86
N SER A 136 3.81 -3.37 21.94
CA SER A 136 3.44 -4.78 21.96
C SER A 136 1.97 -5.02 21.64
N SER A 137 1.08 -4.13 22.14
CA SER A 137 -0.38 -4.24 21.94
C SER A 137 -0.85 -3.97 20.49
N LYS A 138 -0.02 -3.31 19.66
CA LYS A 138 -0.33 -3.02 18.26
C LYS A 138 0.55 -3.76 17.28
N SER A 139 1.64 -4.37 17.75
CA SER A 139 2.51 -5.19 16.92
C SER A 139 1.93 -6.58 16.78
N GLU A 140 2.01 -7.16 15.58
CA GLU A 140 1.39 -8.44 15.26
C GLU A 140 2.33 -9.34 14.47
N THR A 141 2.16 -10.65 14.61
CA THR A 141 2.94 -11.66 13.90
C THR A 141 2.07 -12.39 12.89
N MET A 142 2.60 -12.64 11.70
CA MET A 142 1.93 -13.47 10.68
C MET A 142 2.89 -14.48 10.05
N VAL A 143 2.46 -15.72 9.99
CA VAL A 143 3.19 -16.81 9.34
C VAL A 143 2.61 -17.07 7.96
N LEU A 144 3.44 -17.00 6.92
CA LEU A 144 3.02 -17.28 5.53
C LEU A 144 3.26 -18.75 5.19
N ILE A 145 2.36 -19.62 5.62
CA ILE A 145 2.42 -21.07 5.35
C ILE A 145 1.01 -21.62 5.14
N GLN A 146 0.88 -22.68 4.31
CA GLN A 146 -0.41 -23.35 4.06
C GLN A 146 -0.92 -24.17 5.27
N LYS A 147 -0.05 -24.53 6.21
CA LYS A 147 -0.39 -25.24 7.43
C LYS A 147 -0.30 -24.28 8.61
N ARG A 148 -1.25 -24.36 9.53
CA ARG A 148 -1.24 -23.55 10.74
C ARG A 148 -0.02 -23.94 11.59
N VAL A 149 0.91 -23.01 11.74
CA VAL A 149 2.12 -23.14 12.57
C VAL A 149 2.06 -22.01 13.58
N GLU A 150 2.25 -22.34 14.84
CA GLU A 150 2.35 -21.38 15.91
C GLU A 150 3.73 -20.72 15.87
N CYS A 151 3.79 -19.42 16.05
CA CYS A 151 5.00 -18.61 16.06
C CYS A 151 4.86 -17.56 17.18
N LEU A 152 5.51 -17.86 18.31
CA LEU A 152 5.43 -17.05 19.52
C LEU A 152 6.60 -16.06 19.56
N LEU A 153 6.34 -14.79 19.29
CA LEU A 153 7.32 -13.71 19.41
C LEU A 153 7.08 -12.89 20.67
N TRP A 154 8.15 -12.48 21.28
CA TRP A 154 8.16 -11.75 22.53
C TRP A 154 8.75 -10.34 22.34
N VAL A 155 8.08 -9.35 22.91
CA VAL A 155 8.64 -8.02 23.10
C VAL A 155 8.69 -7.77 24.60
N ARG A 156 9.89 -7.76 25.17
CA ARG A 156 10.08 -7.83 26.61
C ARG A 156 9.38 -9.08 27.19
N ASP A 157 8.41 -8.89 28.10
CA ASP A 157 7.67 -9.96 28.77
C ASP A 157 6.28 -10.22 28.15
N GLU A 158 5.97 -9.61 26.99
CA GLU A 158 4.67 -9.72 26.33
C GLU A 158 4.77 -10.51 25.03
N VAL A 159 3.85 -11.46 24.83
CA VAL A 159 3.75 -12.24 23.58
C VAL A 159 2.96 -11.42 22.56
N LEU A 160 3.51 -11.30 21.35
CA LEU A 160 2.81 -10.66 20.26
C LEU A 160 1.69 -11.56 19.71
N PRO A 161 0.50 -11.00 19.44
CA PRO A 161 -0.60 -11.75 18.86
C PRO A 161 -0.22 -12.25 17.45
N GLN A 162 -0.50 -13.54 17.21
CA GLN A 162 -0.39 -14.11 15.87
C GLN A 162 -1.72 -13.98 15.14
N VAL A 163 -1.67 -13.37 13.95
CA VAL A 163 -2.85 -13.09 13.13
C VAL A 163 -2.81 -13.83 11.79
N GLU A 164 -3.99 -14.14 11.26
CA GLU A 164 -4.15 -14.73 9.93
C GLU A 164 -4.31 -13.67 8.83
N GLU A 165 -4.64 -12.45 9.23
CA GLU A 165 -4.85 -11.30 8.35
C GLU A 165 -4.26 -10.04 8.95
N PHE A 166 -3.58 -9.26 8.15
CA PHE A 166 -3.03 -7.97 8.54
C PHE A 166 -3.27 -6.91 7.47
N LYS A 167 -3.68 -5.72 7.89
CA LYS A 167 -3.88 -4.59 6.98
C LYS A 167 -2.64 -3.73 6.92
N TYR A 168 -1.82 -3.91 5.89
CA TYR A 168 -0.61 -3.12 5.67
C TYR A 168 -0.82 -2.10 4.55
N LEU A 169 -0.52 -0.84 4.81
CA LEU A 169 -0.71 0.29 3.88
C LEU A 169 -2.09 0.30 3.20
N GLY A 170 -3.12 -0.02 3.97
CA GLY A 170 -4.49 -0.04 3.48
C GLY A 170 -4.89 -1.26 2.67
N VAL A 171 -4.00 -2.22 2.42
CA VAL A 171 -4.26 -3.49 1.73
C VAL A 171 -4.28 -4.64 2.73
N LEU A 172 -5.25 -5.54 2.62
CA LEU A 172 -5.37 -6.72 3.46
C LEU A 172 -4.48 -7.85 2.92
N PHE A 173 -3.51 -8.27 3.72
CA PHE A 173 -2.69 -9.46 3.47
C PHE A 173 -3.22 -10.61 4.32
N THR A 174 -3.11 -11.82 3.79
CA THR A 174 -3.54 -13.05 4.49
C THR A 174 -2.37 -14.03 4.59
N SER A 175 -2.34 -14.84 5.64
CA SER A 175 -1.34 -15.90 5.85
C SER A 175 -1.26 -16.90 4.68
N GLU A 176 -2.36 -17.09 3.94
CA GLU A 176 -2.39 -17.91 2.74
C GLU A 176 -1.83 -17.23 1.48
N GLY A 177 -1.51 -15.94 1.54
CA GLY A 177 -1.07 -15.14 0.38
C GLY A 177 -2.13 -15.01 -0.71
N LYS A 178 -3.42 -15.05 -0.35
CA LYS A 178 -4.55 -14.87 -1.27
C LYS A 178 -5.09 -13.45 -1.21
N LEU A 179 -5.42 -12.88 -2.37
CA LEU A 179 -5.99 -11.53 -2.48
C LEU A 179 -7.52 -11.52 -2.62
N GLU A 180 -8.18 -12.68 -2.63
CA GLU A 180 -9.63 -12.79 -2.73
C GLU A 180 -10.33 -12.02 -1.59
N ARG A 181 -9.85 -12.17 -0.35
CA ARG A 181 -10.40 -11.47 0.81
C ARG A 181 -10.22 -9.95 0.72
N GLU A 182 -9.08 -9.48 0.17
CA GLU A 182 -8.91 -8.04 -0.08
C GLU A 182 -9.91 -7.52 -1.10
N ILE A 183 -10.14 -8.23 -2.20
CA ILE A 183 -11.12 -7.85 -3.21
C ILE A 183 -12.53 -7.84 -2.61
N ASP A 184 -12.88 -8.83 -1.78
CA ASP A 184 -14.17 -8.88 -1.07
C ASP A 184 -14.34 -7.70 -0.11
N ARG A 185 -13.29 -7.36 0.62
CA ARG A 185 -13.25 -6.18 1.49
C ARG A 185 -13.47 -4.88 0.71
N ARG A 186 -12.85 -4.74 -0.48
CA ARG A 186 -13.06 -3.56 -1.35
C ARG A 186 -14.48 -3.48 -1.88
N ILE A 187 -15.05 -4.61 -2.29
CA ILE A 187 -16.45 -4.70 -2.70
C ILE A 187 -17.37 -4.29 -1.55
N GLY A 188 -17.10 -4.77 -0.33
CA GLY A 188 -17.80 -4.38 0.87
C GLY A 188 -17.72 -2.88 1.16
N ALA A 189 -16.52 -2.31 1.12
CA ALA A 189 -16.27 -0.87 1.32
C ALA A 189 -17.01 -0.02 0.27
N ALA A 190 -16.90 -0.38 -1.01
CA ALA A 190 -17.64 0.29 -2.08
C ALA A 190 -19.16 0.21 -1.89
N SER A 191 -19.67 -0.91 -1.36
CA SER A 191 -21.09 -1.08 -1.05
C SER A 191 -21.54 -0.18 0.12
N VAL A 192 -20.68 0.04 1.12
CA VAL A 192 -20.94 0.98 2.22
C VAL A 192 -20.97 2.41 1.68
N VAL A 193 -19.97 2.80 0.87
CA VAL A 193 -19.94 4.12 0.21
C VAL A 193 -21.18 4.34 -0.63
N MET A 194 -21.61 3.34 -1.41
CA MET A 194 -22.81 3.45 -2.21
C MET A 194 -24.06 3.69 -1.35
N ARG A 195 -24.20 2.99 -0.22
CA ARG A 195 -25.33 3.22 0.70
C ARG A 195 -25.32 4.61 1.28
N ALA A 196 -24.16 5.11 1.70
CA ALA A 196 -24.01 6.47 2.22
C ALA A 196 -24.34 7.53 1.16
N LEU A 197 -23.93 7.32 -0.09
CA LEU A 197 -24.21 8.23 -1.20
C LEU A 197 -25.62 8.10 -1.78
N TYR A 198 -26.35 7.04 -1.44
CA TYR A 198 -27.67 6.79 -2.06
C TYR A 198 -28.63 7.92 -1.80
N GLN A 199 -28.86 8.27 -0.54
CA GLN A 199 -29.81 9.34 -0.16
C GLN A 199 -29.30 10.74 -0.47
N SER A 200 -27.99 10.96 -0.33
CA SER A 200 -27.39 12.28 -0.46
C SER A 200 -27.03 12.69 -1.90
N VAL A 201 -26.86 11.71 -2.79
CA VAL A 201 -26.38 11.93 -4.15
C VAL A 201 -27.24 11.24 -5.20
N VAL A 202 -27.42 9.91 -5.08
CA VAL A 202 -28.00 9.09 -6.17
C VAL A 202 -29.45 9.45 -6.41
N VAL A 203 -30.26 9.54 -5.34
CA VAL A 203 -31.72 9.83 -5.39
C VAL A 203 -32.01 11.31 -5.65
N LYS A 204 -31.09 12.21 -5.37
CA LYS A 204 -31.30 13.65 -5.51
C LYS A 204 -31.52 14.05 -6.98
N ARG A 205 -32.72 14.56 -7.29
CA ARG A 205 -33.10 15.00 -8.63
C ARG A 205 -32.42 16.31 -9.03
N GLU A 206 -32.06 17.13 -8.06
CA GLU A 206 -31.36 18.43 -8.24
C GLU A 206 -29.93 18.23 -8.74
N LEU A 207 -29.31 17.08 -8.49
CA LEU A 207 -27.97 16.77 -8.96
C LEU A 207 -27.99 16.28 -10.40
N SER A 208 -27.25 16.97 -11.25
CA SER A 208 -27.05 16.55 -12.63
C SER A 208 -26.35 15.19 -12.70
N GLN A 209 -26.61 14.42 -13.76
CA GLN A 209 -25.95 13.15 -14.02
C GLN A 209 -24.42 13.31 -14.04
N LYS A 210 -23.91 14.42 -14.59
CA LYS A 210 -22.48 14.76 -14.60
C LYS A 210 -21.91 14.88 -13.18
N ALA A 211 -22.63 15.52 -12.25
CA ALA A 211 -22.21 15.62 -10.85
C ALA A 211 -22.19 14.25 -10.16
N LYS A 212 -23.22 13.41 -10.35
CA LYS A 212 -23.26 12.05 -9.82
C LYS A 212 -22.11 11.19 -10.33
N LEU A 213 -21.79 11.30 -11.62
CA LEU A 213 -20.63 10.59 -12.22
C LEU A 213 -19.28 11.13 -11.77
N SER A 214 -19.17 12.42 -11.45
CA SER A 214 -17.98 12.98 -10.84
C SER A 214 -17.70 12.36 -9.47
N ILE A 215 -18.72 12.24 -8.62
CA ILE A 215 -18.63 11.59 -7.31
C ILE A 215 -18.31 10.09 -7.47
N TYR A 216 -18.92 9.42 -8.44
CA TYR A 216 -18.59 8.03 -8.77
C TYR A 216 -17.10 7.88 -9.09
N ARG A 217 -16.55 8.74 -9.95
CA ARG A 217 -15.13 8.68 -10.35
C ARG A 217 -14.16 9.07 -9.23
N SER A 218 -14.54 10.00 -8.35
CA SER A 218 -13.66 10.55 -7.32
C SER A 218 -13.69 9.77 -5.99
N ILE A 219 -14.79 9.09 -5.68
CA ILE A 219 -14.96 8.40 -4.40
C ILE A 219 -15.17 6.89 -4.61
N TYR A 220 -16.17 6.51 -5.39
CA TYR A 220 -16.57 5.11 -5.50
C TYR A 220 -15.51 4.25 -6.20
N VAL A 221 -15.02 4.67 -7.37
CA VAL A 221 -14.00 3.95 -8.12
C VAL A 221 -12.70 3.80 -7.32
N PRO A 222 -12.11 4.87 -6.74
CA PRO A 222 -10.90 4.74 -5.93
C PRO A 222 -11.06 3.83 -4.71
N THR A 223 -12.23 3.87 -4.04
CA THR A 223 -12.51 2.96 -2.91
C THR A 223 -12.48 1.51 -3.35
N LEU A 224 -13.12 1.19 -4.48
CA LEU A 224 -13.21 -0.16 -5.00
C LEU A 224 -11.88 -0.67 -5.57
N THR A 225 -11.07 0.19 -6.19
CA THR A 225 -9.86 -0.21 -6.95
C THR A 225 -8.55 0.09 -6.24
N TYR A 226 -8.56 0.53 -4.99
CA TYR A 226 -7.32 0.78 -4.26
C TYR A 226 -6.49 -0.50 -4.11
N GLY A 227 -5.21 -0.46 -4.47
CA GLY A 227 -4.31 -1.62 -4.43
C GLY A 227 -4.55 -2.63 -5.56
N CYS A 228 -5.37 -2.29 -6.57
CA CYS A 228 -5.66 -3.18 -7.70
C CYS A 228 -4.42 -3.52 -8.54
N GLU A 229 -3.34 -2.75 -8.40
CA GLU A 229 -2.04 -3.04 -9.00
C GLU A 229 -1.49 -4.39 -8.57
N LEU A 230 -1.86 -4.86 -7.35
CA LEU A 230 -1.43 -6.13 -6.79
C LEU A 230 -2.29 -7.32 -7.25
N TRP A 231 -3.48 -7.07 -7.81
CA TRP A 231 -4.45 -8.12 -8.07
C TRP A 231 -4.06 -8.99 -9.27
N VAL A 232 -4.26 -10.29 -9.10
CA VAL A 232 -4.30 -11.27 -10.18
C VAL A 232 -5.77 -11.63 -10.37
N VAL A 233 -6.43 -10.96 -11.32
CA VAL A 233 -7.88 -11.03 -11.49
C VAL A 233 -8.25 -12.25 -12.33
N ASN A 234 -8.95 -13.22 -11.73
CA ASN A 234 -9.57 -14.32 -12.43
C ASN A 234 -11.00 -13.97 -12.89
N GLU A 235 -11.62 -14.83 -13.71
CA GLU A 235 -12.94 -14.56 -14.29
C GLU A 235 -14.02 -14.35 -13.21
N ARG A 236 -14.02 -15.15 -12.14
CA ARG A 236 -14.96 -15.02 -11.03
C ARG A 236 -14.85 -13.65 -10.33
N MET A 237 -13.63 -13.20 -10.08
CA MET A 237 -13.40 -11.89 -9.48
C MET A 237 -13.82 -10.76 -10.43
N ARG A 238 -13.55 -10.91 -11.72
CA ARG A 238 -13.94 -9.99 -12.77
C ARG A 238 -15.46 -9.76 -12.78
N LEU A 239 -16.23 -10.82 -12.77
CA LEU A 239 -17.70 -10.76 -12.72
C LEU A 239 -18.20 -10.07 -11.45
N ARG A 240 -17.62 -10.34 -10.29
CA ARG A 240 -18.02 -9.72 -9.01
C ARG A 240 -17.74 -8.22 -8.98
N ILE A 241 -16.56 -7.80 -9.44
CA ILE A 241 -16.17 -6.39 -9.54
C ILE A 241 -17.12 -5.66 -10.51
N GLN A 242 -17.44 -6.26 -11.66
CA GLN A 242 -18.39 -5.70 -12.62
C GLN A 242 -19.80 -5.56 -12.04
N ALA A 243 -20.33 -6.60 -11.39
CA ALA A 243 -21.66 -6.57 -10.78
C ALA A 243 -21.77 -5.43 -9.75
N THR A 244 -20.74 -5.25 -8.92
CA THR A 244 -20.71 -4.20 -7.90
C THR A 244 -20.76 -2.80 -8.54
N LYS A 245 -19.99 -2.57 -9.59
CA LYS A 245 -20.01 -1.34 -10.36
C LYS A 245 -21.38 -1.06 -10.98
N MET A 246 -21.96 -2.08 -11.62
CA MET A 246 -23.23 -1.93 -12.34
C MET A 246 -24.38 -1.57 -11.40
N SER A 247 -24.38 -2.06 -10.18
CA SER A 247 -25.34 -1.67 -9.17
C SER A 247 -25.38 -0.16 -8.88
N PHE A 248 -24.25 0.52 -8.93
CA PHE A 248 -24.19 1.99 -8.80
C PHE A 248 -24.69 2.68 -10.07
N LEU A 249 -24.20 2.26 -11.24
CA LEU A 249 -24.52 2.92 -12.52
C LEU A 249 -26.00 2.79 -12.91
N GLN A 250 -26.60 1.63 -12.66
CA GLN A 250 -28.05 1.43 -12.85
C GLN A 250 -28.85 2.45 -12.06
N ARG A 251 -28.53 2.67 -10.78
CA ARG A 251 -29.22 3.64 -9.93
C ARG A 251 -29.03 5.08 -10.41
N VAL A 252 -27.83 5.44 -10.87
CA VAL A 252 -27.57 6.77 -11.47
C VAL A 252 -28.37 6.99 -12.75
N ALA A 253 -28.54 5.93 -13.56
CA ALA A 253 -29.38 5.93 -14.76
C ALA A 253 -30.89 5.89 -14.48
N GLY A 254 -31.29 5.73 -13.21
CA GLY A 254 -32.71 5.58 -12.84
C GLY A 254 -33.30 4.22 -13.21
N LEU A 255 -32.44 3.22 -13.46
CA LEU A 255 -32.85 1.88 -13.88
C LEU A 255 -32.87 0.90 -12.70
N SER A 256 -33.77 -0.06 -12.77
CA SER A 256 -33.85 -1.20 -11.85
C SER A 256 -33.36 -2.49 -12.54
N LEU A 257 -33.11 -3.52 -11.75
CA LEU A 257 -32.78 -4.85 -12.30
C LEU A 257 -33.92 -5.45 -13.16
N ARG A 258 -35.17 -4.98 -12.95
CA ARG A 258 -36.35 -5.43 -13.71
C ARG A 258 -36.33 -4.94 -15.15
N ASP A 259 -35.67 -3.82 -15.42
CA ASP A 259 -35.60 -3.20 -16.76
C ASP A 259 -34.73 -3.98 -17.74
N ARG A 260 -33.97 -4.97 -17.26
CA ARG A 260 -33.15 -5.90 -18.07
C ARG A 260 -32.26 -5.24 -19.12
N VAL A 261 -31.82 -3.99 -18.88
CA VAL A 261 -30.94 -3.26 -19.81
C VAL A 261 -29.52 -3.81 -19.73
N ARG A 262 -28.89 -4.05 -20.88
CA ARG A 262 -27.51 -4.54 -20.94
C ARG A 262 -26.52 -3.56 -20.32
N SER A 263 -25.53 -4.10 -19.61
CA SER A 263 -24.49 -3.29 -18.94
C SER A 263 -23.70 -2.39 -19.89
N SER A 264 -23.47 -2.83 -21.13
CA SER A 264 -22.82 -2.02 -22.17
C SER A 264 -23.63 -0.77 -22.51
N VAL A 265 -24.93 -0.91 -22.71
CA VAL A 265 -25.86 0.21 -23.04
C VAL A 265 -25.88 1.23 -21.92
N ILE A 266 -25.93 0.79 -20.66
CA ILE A 266 -25.91 1.69 -19.49
C ILE A 266 -24.58 2.46 -19.44
N ARG A 267 -23.46 1.78 -19.65
CA ARG A 267 -22.13 2.43 -19.64
C ARG A 267 -21.96 3.43 -20.76
N GLU A 268 -22.35 3.07 -21.97
CA GLU A 268 -22.31 3.94 -23.15
C GLU A 268 -23.18 5.18 -22.95
N GLY A 269 -24.43 5.01 -22.51
CA GLY A 269 -25.35 6.13 -22.21
C GLY A 269 -24.85 7.06 -21.10
N LEU A 270 -24.06 6.54 -20.16
CA LEU A 270 -23.44 7.31 -19.06
C LEU A 270 -22.04 7.83 -19.40
N GLY A 271 -21.44 7.48 -20.52
CA GLY A 271 -20.06 7.81 -20.87
C GLY A 271 -19.03 7.30 -19.84
N VAL A 272 -19.19 6.03 -19.41
CA VAL A 272 -18.35 5.42 -18.39
C VAL A 272 -17.60 4.21 -18.93
N ASP A 273 -16.28 4.28 -18.90
CA ASP A 273 -15.40 3.17 -19.30
C ASP A 273 -15.63 1.89 -18.44
N PRO A 274 -15.35 0.69 -18.99
CA PRO A 274 -15.31 -0.53 -18.20
C PRO A 274 -14.33 -0.40 -17.01
N LEU A 275 -14.74 -0.85 -15.81
CA LEU A 275 -13.88 -0.77 -14.62
C LEU A 275 -12.65 -1.67 -14.75
N LEU A 276 -12.77 -2.79 -15.45
CA LEU A 276 -11.63 -3.68 -15.73
C LEU A 276 -10.55 -2.95 -16.52
N LEU A 277 -10.93 -2.11 -17.49
CA LEU A 277 -9.99 -1.28 -18.24
C LEU A 277 -9.24 -0.32 -17.32
N HIS A 278 -9.93 0.24 -16.31
CA HIS A 278 -9.29 1.08 -15.29
C HIS A 278 -8.27 0.28 -14.46
N ILE A 279 -8.61 -0.93 -14.02
CA ILE A 279 -7.72 -1.84 -13.28
C ILE A 279 -6.50 -2.21 -14.14
N GLU A 280 -6.72 -2.65 -15.37
CA GLU A 280 -5.67 -3.03 -16.32
C GLU A 280 -4.72 -1.87 -16.63
N ARG A 281 -5.26 -0.67 -16.85
CA ARG A 281 -4.46 0.56 -17.02
C ARG A 281 -3.62 0.86 -15.77
N SER A 282 -4.15 0.66 -14.57
CA SER A 282 -3.42 0.86 -13.33
C SER A 282 -2.28 -0.16 -13.16
N GLN A 283 -2.55 -1.42 -13.47
CA GLN A 283 -1.56 -2.50 -13.43
C GLN A 283 -0.43 -2.29 -14.43
N LEU A 284 -0.75 -1.90 -15.66
CA LEU A 284 0.23 -1.61 -16.70
C LEU A 284 1.03 -0.33 -16.40
N ARG A 285 0.40 0.69 -15.80
CA ARG A 285 1.10 1.89 -15.32
C ARG A 285 2.14 1.54 -14.28
N TRP A 286 1.77 0.68 -13.32
CA TRP A 286 2.68 0.19 -12.29
C TRP A 286 3.80 -0.68 -12.89
N LEU A 287 3.49 -1.55 -13.85
CA LEU A 287 4.50 -2.31 -14.58
C LEU A 287 5.54 -1.40 -15.24
N GLY A 288 5.09 -0.37 -15.97
CA GLY A 288 5.99 0.61 -16.59
C GLY A 288 6.86 1.34 -15.55
N HIS A 289 6.35 1.58 -14.35
CA HIS A 289 7.13 2.16 -13.25
C HIS A 289 8.19 1.17 -12.73
N LEU A 290 7.85 -0.10 -12.51
CA LEU A 290 8.77 -1.14 -12.04
C LEU A 290 9.92 -1.39 -13.04
N VAL A 291 9.60 -1.43 -14.33
CA VAL A 291 10.59 -1.68 -15.39
C VAL A 291 11.61 -0.55 -15.48
N LYS A 292 11.17 0.71 -15.29
CA LYS A 292 12.03 1.91 -15.30
C LYS A 292 12.85 2.12 -14.05
N MET A 293 12.58 1.38 -12.96
CA MET A 293 13.34 1.57 -11.73
C MET A 293 14.83 1.31 -11.93
N PRO A 294 15.70 2.23 -11.46
CA PRO A 294 17.12 2.01 -11.52
C PRO A 294 17.53 0.75 -10.74
N PRO A 295 18.68 0.14 -11.09
CA PRO A 295 19.27 -0.96 -10.32
C PRO A 295 19.41 -0.60 -8.83
N GLY A 296 19.27 -1.59 -7.95
CA GLY A 296 19.33 -1.41 -6.50
C GLY A 296 18.05 -0.95 -5.82
N ARG A 297 17.01 -0.59 -6.58
CA ARG A 297 15.68 -0.27 -5.99
C ARG A 297 14.90 -1.56 -5.76
N LEU A 298 14.61 -1.85 -4.50
CA LEU A 298 14.00 -3.11 -4.06
C LEU A 298 12.76 -3.55 -4.87
N PRO A 299 11.74 -2.70 -5.15
CA PRO A 299 10.58 -3.16 -5.91
C PRO A 299 10.93 -3.63 -7.33
N GLY A 300 11.85 -2.94 -8.00
CA GLY A 300 12.35 -3.33 -9.32
C GLY A 300 13.15 -4.63 -9.28
N GLU A 301 14.01 -4.79 -8.26
CA GLU A 301 14.80 -6.01 -8.06
C GLU A 301 13.91 -7.22 -7.77
N VAL A 302 12.91 -7.08 -6.89
CA VAL A 302 11.92 -8.14 -6.60
C VAL A 302 11.13 -8.52 -7.86
N PHE A 303 10.77 -7.54 -8.69
CA PHE A 303 10.07 -7.82 -9.94
C PHE A 303 10.94 -8.59 -10.94
N ARG A 304 12.24 -8.28 -11.03
CA ARG A 304 13.20 -8.99 -11.91
C ARG A 304 13.61 -10.35 -11.37
N ALA A 305 13.64 -10.53 -10.06
CA ALA A 305 14.08 -11.75 -9.41
C ALA A 305 13.21 -12.96 -9.78
N ARG A 306 13.86 -14.11 -9.89
CA ARG A 306 13.18 -15.40 -10.09
C ARG A 306 13.25 -16.19 -8.78
N PRO A 307 12.09 -16.59 -8.20
CA PRO A 307 12.10 -17.42 -7.00
C PRO A 307 12.84 -18.72 -7.28
N THR A 308 13.73 -19.11 -6.38
CA THR A 308 14.43 -20.41 -6.41
C THR A 308 13.54 -21.49 -5.80
N GLY A 309 13.73 -22.74 -6.20
CA GLY A 309 13.01 -23.91 -5.68
C GLY A 309 11.99 -24.52 -6.64
N ARG A 310 11.51 -25.71 -6.31
CA ARG A 310 10.51 -26.43 -7.11
C ARG A 310 9.12 -25.83 -6.92
N ARG A 311 8.38 -25.67 -8.01
CA ARG A 311 6.96 -25.32 -7.92
C ARG A 311 6.19 -26.43 -7.19
N PRO A 312 5.18 -26.09 -6.35
CA PRO A 312 4.30 -27.07 -5.75
C PRO A 312 3.65 -27.97 -6.83
N LYS A 313 3.41 -29.25 -6.50
CA LYS A 313 2.65 -30.16 -7.38
C LYS A 313 1.22 -29.64 -7.57
N GLY A 314 0.63 -29.89 -8.74
CA GLY A 314 -0.72 -29.47 -9.11
C GLY A 314 -0.72 -28.22 -10.02
N ARG A 315 -1.88 -27.57 -10.19
CA ARG A 315 -2.01 -26.32 -10.98
C ARG A 315 -1.44 -25.15 -10.16
N PRO A 316 -0.24 -24.64 -10.47
CA PRO A 316 0.35 -23.56 -9.70
C PRO A 316 -0.45 -22.27 -9.89
N ARG A 317 -0.53 -21.46 -8.84
CA ARG A 317 -1.11 -20.11 -8.93
C ARG A 317 -0.33 -19.27 -9.94
N THR A 318 -1.06 -18.48 -10.72
CA THR A 318 -0.44 -17.51 -11.65
C THR A 318 0.33 -16.48 -10.82
N ARG A 319 1.62 -16.33 -11.07
CA ARG A 319 2.43 -15.29 -10.44
C ARG A 319 2.00 -13.92 -10.97
N ARG A 320 2.00 -12.92 -10.12
CA ARG A 320 1.66 -11.55 -10.51
C ARG A 320 2.51 -11.06 -11.68
N ARG A 321 3.83 -11.32 -11.66
CA ARG A 321 4.73 -10.98 -12.75
C ARG A 321 4.27 -11.57 -14.09
N ASP A 322 3.99 -12.88 -14.10
CA ASP A 322 3.57 -13.60 -15.32
C ASP A 322 2.22 -13.05 -15.82
N TYR A 323 1.30 -12.77 -14.89
CA TYR A 323 -0.01 -12.19 -15.20
C TYR A 323 0.12 -10.80 -15.84
N VAL A 324 0.89 -9.87 -15.22
CA VAL A 324 1.01 -8.51 -15.74
C VAL A 324 1.83 -8.45 -17.03
N SER A 325 2.83 -9.33 -17.18
CA SER A 325 3.58 -9.46 -18.43
C SER A 325 2.71 -10.01 -19.58
N HIS A 326 1.82 -10.97 -19.27
CA HIS A 326 0.83 -11.45 -20.23
C HIS A 326 -0.15 -10.35 -20.62
N LEU A 327 -0.64 -9.59 -19.64
CA LEU A 327 -1.52 -8.44 -19.85
C LEU A 327 -0.87 -7.39 -20.78
N ALA A 328 0.42 -7.09 -20.60
CA ALA A 328 1.16 -6.17 -21.45
C ALA A 328 1.26 -6.69 -22.90
N ARG A 329 1.57 -7.97 -23.07
CA ARG A 329 1.64 -8.60 -24.41
C ARG A 329 0.28 -8.59 -25.10
N GLU A 330 -0.78 -8.95 -24.39
CA GLU A 330 -2.13 -9.04 -24.93
C GLU A 330 -2.70 -7.68 -25.36
N HIS A 331 -2.45 -6.64 -24.57
CA HIS A 331 -3.07 -5.33 -24.79
C HIS A 331 -2.20 -4.34 -25.56
N LEU A 332 -0.88 -4.43 -25.44
CA LEU A 332 0.04 -3.46 -26.01
C LEU A 332 0.82 -4.03 -27.20
N GLU A 333 0.68 -5.35 -27.44
CA GLU A 333 1.42 -6.08 -28.48
C GLU A 333 2.95 -5.88 -28.38
N ILE A 334 3.44 -5.76 -27.15
CA ILE A 334 4.85 -5.51 -26.85
C ILE A 334 5.51 -6.80 -26.39
N SER A 335 6.66 -7.14 -26.99
CA SER A 335 7.48 -8.26 -26.53
C SER A 335 8.14 -7.94 -25.17
N PRO A 336 8.54 -8.97 -24.38
CA PRO A 336 9.25 -8.74 -23.13
C PRO A 336 10.58 -7.98 -23.29
N GLU A 337 11.23 -8.14 -24.42
CA GLU A 337 12.49 -7.49 -24.78
C GLU A 337 12.29 -6.00 -25.05
N GLU A 338 11.22 -5.64 -25.76
CA GLU A 338 10.88 -4.25 -26.10
C GLU A 338 10.25 -3.50 -24.92
N LEU A 339 9.71 -4.23 -23.93
CA LEU A 339 8.98 -3.63 -22.80
C LEU A 339 9.82 -2.58 -22.06
N ALA A 340 11.11 -2.84 -21.84
CA ALA A 340 12.00 -1.93 -21.13
C ALA A 340 12.21 -0.63 -21.92
N GLN A 341 12.39 -0.74 -23.23
CA GLN A 341 12.57 0.40 -24.12
C GLN A 341 11.31 1.25 -24.19
N VAL A 342 10.17 0.64 -24.55
CA VAL A 342 8.87 1.34 -24.70
C VAL A 342 8.41 1.96 -23.38
N ALA A 343 8.57 1.24 -22.26
CA ALA A 343 8.26 1.79 -20.94
C ALA A 343 9.22 2.94 -20.56
N GLY A 344 10.46 2.95 -21.06
CA GLY A 344 11.44 4.03 -20.88
C GLY A 344 10.91 5.39 -21.37
N GLU A 345 10.21 5.38 -22.49
CA GLU A 345 9.63 6.57 -23.10
C GLU A 345 8.28 6.91 -22.45
N ARG A 346 8.30 7.83 -21.49
CA ARG A 346 7.14 8.15 -20.65
C ARG A 346 5.89 8.56 -21.46
N GLU A 347 6.06 9.36 -22.48
CA GLU A 347 4.94 9.85 -23.30
C GLU A 347 4.34 8.76 -24.19
N VAL A 348 5.20 7.95 -24.80
CA VAL A 348 4.78 6.79 -25.60
C VAL A 348 4.01 5.80 -24.74
N TRP A 349 4.54 5.46 -23.56
CA TRP A 349 3.86 4.58 -22.61
C TRP A 349 2.51 5.13 -22.17
N ALA A 350 2.44 6.40 -21.79
CA ALA A 350 1.21 7.05 -21.39
C ALA A 350 0.18 7.10 -22.52
N SER A 351 0.61 7.35 -23.76
CA SER A 351 -0.26 7.35 -24.94
C SER A 351 -0.85 5.97 -25.21
N ARG A 352 -0.02 4.93 -25.22
CA ARG A 352 -0.48 3.54 -25.40
C ARG A 352 -1.50 3.13 -24.34
N LEU A 353 -1.28 3.50 -23.08
CA LEU A 353 -2.23 3.21 -21.99
C LEU A 353 -3.57 3.96 -22.14
N ARG A 354 -3.58 5.17 -22.71
CA ARG A 354 -4.82 5.91 -22.99
C ARG A 354 -5.65 5.26 -24.10
N LEU A 355 -4.97 4.74 -25.13
CA LEU A 355 -5.59 4.12 -26.29
C LEU A 355 -5.99 2.65 -26.07
N LEU A 356 -5.74 2.08 -24.87
CA LEU A 356 -6.10 0.71 -24.55
C LEU A 356 -7.59 0.46 -24.82
N PRO A 357 -7.91 -0.48 -25.72
CA PRO A 357 -9.29 -0.81 -26.01
C PRO A 357 -9.94 -1.58 -24.84
N PRO A 358 -11.23 -1.40 -24.58
CA PRO A 358 -11.94 -2.24 -23.64
C PRO A 358 -11.99 -3.68 -24.15
N ARG A 359 -11.82 -4.66 -23.26
CA ARG A 359 -12.09 -6.06 -23.62
C ARG A 359 -13.56 -6.22 -24.02
N PRO A 360 -13.87 -7.07 -25.00
CA PRO A 360 -15.25 -7.42 -25.28
C PRO A 360 -15.88 -8.01 -24.01
N ASP A 361 -17.11 -7.61 -23.72
CA ASP A 361 -17.86 -8.18 -22.61
C ASP A 361 -18.03 -9.70 -22.89
N SER A 362 -17.56 -10.54 -21.98
CA SER A 362 -17.84 -11.97 -22.01
C SER A 362 -19.35 -12.15 -21.99
N ARG A 363 -19.89 -12.83 -23.01
CA ARG A 363 -21.30 -13.15 -23.17
C ARG A 363 -21.82 -14.00 -22.03
#